data_18d4b31aba6f246f97341519a5c4c776
#
_entry.id   18d4b31aba6f246f97341519a5c4c776
#
_cell.length_a   1.000
_cell.length_b   1.000
_cell.length_c   1.000
_cell.angle_alpha   90.00
_cell.angle_beta   90.00
_cell.angle_gamma   90.00
#
_symmetry.space_group_name_H-M   'P 1'
#
loop_
_entity.id
_entity.type
_entity.pdbx_description
1 polymer ?
#
loop_
_entity_poly.entity_id
_entity_poly.type
_entity_poly.pdbx_seq_one_letter_code
_entity_poly.pdbx_strand_id
1 'polypeptide(L)'
;MSQERFLTVPSTGEVARPFEDLLDEASAALPADFPTSAGQVLVALDIDGTILTPAGATPRVLEGIHGLAAAGAQVLIASGRALEGVIPVLDALEFTDGWALCNNGATLVRVSGGTCEIVEERTFVPGPILEEIASAVPGSVFASMPHPDILLSAPFPNNEIEGSDHRIVSMEE
;
A
#
# COMPACT_ATOMS: atom_id res chain seq x y z
N MET A 1 -19.37 23.01 -0.11
CA MET A 1 -19.00 21.97 -1.07
C MET A 1 -19.58 20.67 -0.56
N SER A 2 -20.48 20.04 -1.33
CA SER A 2 -21.42 19.06 -0.80
C SER A 2 -20.77 17.78 -0.33
N GLN A 3 -21.26 17.27 0.80
CA GLN A 3 -20.91 16.02 1.47
C GLN A 3 -21.14 14.74 0.62
N GLU A 4 -21.65 14.86 -0.61
CA GLU A 4 -22.04 13.75 -1.45
C GLU A 4 -20.87 12.95 -2.08
N ARG A 5 -19.61 13.38 -1.91
CA ARG A 5 -18.44 12.73 -2.53
C ARG A 5 -17.83 11.55 -1.75
N PHE A 6 -18.36 11.25 -0.58
CA PHE A 6 -17.79 10.23 0.30
C PHE A 6 -18.69 9.01 0.51
N LEU A 7 -19.61 8.78 -0.40
CA LEU A 7 -20.36 7.54 -0.41
C LEU A 7 -19.48 6.45 -1.01
N THR A 8 -19.31 5.33 -0.30
CA THR A 8 -18.76 4.11 -0.90
C THR A 8 -19.62 3.75 -2.10
N VAL A 9 -19.02 3.64 -3.28
CA VAL A 9 -19.73 3.15 -4.47
C VAL A 9 -19.82 1.63 -4.35
N PRO A 10 -21.00 1.04 -4.15
CA PRO A 10 -21.14 -0.40 -4.06
C PRO A 10 -20.75 -1.03 -5.40
N SER A 11 -20.00 -2.11 -5.37
CA SER A 11 -19.61 -2.87 -6.57
C SER A 11 -20.77 -3.62 -7.24
N THR A 12 -21.97 -3.64 -6.62
CA THR A 12 -23.12 -4.50 -7.00
C THR A 12 -24.45 -3.78 -7.04
N GLY A 13 -24.50 -2.47 -7.30
CA GLY A 13 -25.77 -1.74 -7.42
C GLY A 13 -26.50 -1.50 -6.10
N GLU A 14 -25.88 -1.76 -4.97
CA GLU A 14 -26.42 -1.39 -3.65
C GLU A 14 -26.39 0.13 -3.45
N VAL A 15 -27.36 0.66 -2.73
CA VAL A 15 -27.40 2.09 -2.41
C VAL A 15 -26.27 2.40 -1.41
N ALA A 16 -25.46 3.41 -1.73
CA ALA A 16 -24.40 3.86 -0.83
C ALA A 16 -25.00 4.30 0.51
N ARG A 17 -24.48 3.75 1.61
CA ARG A 17 -24.94 4.08 2.98
C ARG A 17 -24.25 5.36 3.48
N PRO A 18 -24.94 6.17 4.29
CA PRO A 18 -24.31 7.30 4.96
C PRO A 18 -23.07 6.86 5.77
N PHE A 19 -22.05 7.70 5.80
CA PHE A 19 -20.82 7.38 6.54
C PHE A 19 -21.05 7.22 8.03
N GLU A 20 -21.96 8.00 8.60
CA GLU A 20 -22.33 7.95 10.01
C GLU A 20 -22.93 6.59 10.39
N ASP A 21 -23.79 6.03 9.54
CA ASP A 21 -24.37 4.70 9.77
C ASP A 21 -23.28 3.60 9.77
N LEU A 22 -22.29 3.73 8.88
CA LEU A 22 -21.16 2.80 8.82
C LEU A 22 -20.25 2.92 10.05
N LEU A 23 -20.05 4.15 10.53
CA LEU A 23 -19.26 4.42 11.74
C LEU A 23 -19.94 3.87 13.00
N ASP A 24 -21.24 4.07 13.13
CA ASP A 24 -22.03 3.56 14.25
C ASP A 24 -22.02 2.02 14.28
N GLU A 25 -22.20 1.40 13.10
CA GLU A 25 -22.13 -0.07 12.97
C GLU A 25 -20.73 -0.59 13.32
N ALA A 26 -19.67 0.02 12.77
CA ALA A 26 -18.29 -0.35 13.07
C ALA A 26 -17.98 -0.19 14.57
N SER A 27 -18.45 0.91 15.17
CA SER A 27 -18.25 1.18 16.60
C SER A 27 -18.97 0.15 17.47
N ALA A 28 -20.19 -0.25 17.09
CA ALA A 28 -20.96 -1.27 17.79
C ALA A 28 -20.39 -2.69 17.63
N ALA A 29 -19.63 -2.92 16.56
CA ALA A 29 -18.99 -4.20 16.25
C ALA A 29 -17.63 -4.38 16.95
N LEU A 30 -17.08 -3.33 17.58
CA LEU A 30 -15.81 -3.44 18.29
C LEU A 30 -15.91 -4.48 19.43
N PRO A 31 -14.87 -5.34 19.59
CA PRO A 31 -14.80 -6.26 20.73
C PRO A 31 -14.88 -5.52 22.07
N ALA A 32 -15.48 -6.15 23.09
CA ALA A 32 -15.62 -5.54 24.41
C ALA A 32 -14.25 -5.25 25.10
N ASP A 33 -13.22 -5.95 24.69
CA ASP A 33 -11.82 -5.80 25.13
C ASP A 33 -10.98 -4.96 24.16
N PHE A 34 -11.62 -4.28 23.20
CA PHE A 34 -10.89 -3.38 22.29
C PHE A 34 -10.17 -2.29 23.11
N PRO A 35 -8.89 -2.01 22.79
CA PRO A 35 -8.11 -1.02 23.54
C PRO A 35 -8.80 0.34 23.60
N THR A 36 -8.86 0.93 24.77
CA THR A 36 -9.38 2.29 24.98
C THR A 36 -8.33 3.38 24.77
N SER A 37 -7.05 2.97 24.70
CA SER A 37 -5.92 3.86 24.44
C SER A 37 -5.45 3.68 23.00
N ALA A 38 -5.41 4.76 22.22
CA ALA A 38 -4.92 4.73 20.84
C ALA A 38 -3.49 4.18 20.74
N GLY A 39 -2.63 4.43 21.73
CA GLY A 39 -1.26 3.91 21.77
C GLY A 39 -1.13 2.37 21.84
N GLN A 40 -2.22 1.66 22.06
CA GLN A 40 -2.29 0.20 22.02
C GLN A 40 -2.88 -0.33 20.71
N VAL A 41 -3.20 0.56 19.75
CA VAL A 41 -3.81 0.21 18.48
C VAL A 41 -2.80 0.34 17.35
N LEU A 42 -2.74 -0.66 16.50
CA LEU A 42 -2.08 -0.61 15.19
C LEU A 42 -3.18 -0.50 14.12
N VAL A 43 -3.08 0.52 13.29
CA VAL A 43 -3.98 0.72 12.15
C VAL A 43 -3.20 0.47 10.87
N ALA A 44 -3.52 -0.61 10.17
CA ALA A 44 -2.96 -0.92 8.86
C ALA A 44 -3.89 -0.36 7.76
N LEU A 45 -3.32 0.43 6.86
CA LEU A 45 -4.03 1.12 5.79
C LEU A 45 -3.47 0.67 4.44
N ASP A 46 -4.32 0.11 3.59
CA ASP A 46 -3.99 -0.17 2.20
C ASP A 46 -4.03 1.12 1.36
N ILE A 47 -3.23 1.16 0.29
CA ILE A 47 -3.09 2.34 -0.57
C ILE A 47 -4.19 2.37 -1.63
N ASP A 48 -4.18 1.39 -2.54
CA ASP A 48 -4.88 1.48 -3.81
C ASP A 48 -6.37 1.16 -3.67
N GLY A 49 -7.23 2.16 -3.95
CA GLY A 49 -8.66 2.04 -3.77
C GLY A 49 -9.13 2.17 -2.31
N THR A 50 -8.21 2.37 -1.36
CA THR A 50 -8.50 2.57 0.06
C THR A 50 -8.20 4.01 0.48
N ILE A 51 -6.93 4.38 0.63
CA ILE A 51 -6.55 5.75 1.02
C ILE A 51 -6.20 6.63 -0.20
N LEU A 52 -5.91 6.00 -1.33
CA LEU A 52 -5.58 6.67 -2.57
C LEU A 52 -6.56 6.29 -3.68
N THR A 53 -7.14 7.30 -4.34
CA THR A 53 -7.94 7.16 -5.55
C THR A 53 -7.16 7.69 -6.75
N PRO A 54 -7.61 7.48 -8.01
CA PRO A 54 -6.99 8.12 -9.18
C PRO A 54 -6.94 9.65 -9.11
N ALA A 55 -7.75 10.27 -8.25
CA ALA A 55 -7.74 11.71 -7.99
C ALA A 55 -6.82 12.12 -6.80
N GLY A 56 -6.09 11.17 -6.23
CA GLY A 56 -5.25 11.36 -5.05
C GLY A 56 -5.96 11.03 -3.72
N ALA A 57 -5.29 11.32 -2.60
CA ALA A 57 -5.87 11.24 -1.27
C ALA A 57 -6.80 12.43 -1.03
N THR A 58 -7.91 12.19 -0.33
CA THR A 58 -8.83 13.27 0.04
C THR A 58 -8.33 13.99 1.31
N PRO A 59 -8.68 15.27 1.52
CA PRO A 59 -8.34 15.98 2.77
C PRO A 59 -8.78 15.21 4.02
N ARG A 60 -9.93 14.54 3.97
CA ARG A 60 -10.46 13.74 5.09
C ARG A 60 -9.58 12.52 5.40
N VAL A 61 -9.00 11.89 4.39
CA VAL A 61 -8.04 10.78 4.58
C VAL A 61 -6.79 11.30 5.28
N LEU A 62 -6.24 12.44 4.82
CA LEU A 62 -5.08 13.08 5.45
C LEU A 62 -5.35 13.42 6.92
N GLU A 63 -6.48 14.11 7.19
CA GLU A 63 -6.91 14.45 8.55
C GLU A 63 -7.07 13.19 9.43
N GLY A 64 -7.59 12.09 8.87
CA GLY A 64 -7.75 10.83 9.57
C GLY A 64 -6.42 10.19 9.95
N ILE A 65 -5.48 10.11 9.01
CA ILE A 65 -4.13 9.55 9.24
C ILE A 65 -3.37 10.38 10.28
N HIS A 66 -3.38 11.71 10.15
CA HIS A 66 -2.72 12.60 11.10
C HIS A 66 -3.40 12.56 12.48
N GLY A 67 -4.73 12.45 12.51
CA GLY A 67 -5.49 12.31 13.75
C GLY A 67 -5.16 11.01 14.50
N LEU A 68 -5.00 9.88 13.79
CA LEU A 68 -4.56 8.61 14.38
C LEU A 68 -3.15 8.74 14.98
N ALA A 69 -2.22 9.30 14.24
CA ALA A 69 -0.84 9.52 14.71
C ALA A 69 -0.81 10.46 15.92
N ALA A 70 -1.56 11.58 15.89
CA ALA A 70 -1.66 12.52 16.98
C ALA A 70 -2.30 11.92 18.24
N ALA A 71 -3.22 10.98 18.09
CA ALA A 71 -3.80 10.21 19.18
C ALA A 71 -2.84 9.16 19.77
N GLY A 72 -1.70 8.92 19.12
CA GLY A 72 -0.67 7.98 19.54
C GLY A 72 -0.83 6.56 18.98
N ALA A 73 -1.76 6.33 18.05
CA ALA A 73 -1.88 5.05 17.37
C ALA A 73 -0.65 4.76 16.51
N GLN A 74 -0.30 3.48 16.38
CA GLN A 74 0.70 3.06 15.42
C GLN A 74 0.04 2.98 14.05
N VAL A 75 0.56 3.69 13.06
CA VAL A 75 0.05 3.65 11.69
C VAL A 75 1.02 2.86 10.82
N LEU A 76 0.49 1.93 10.04
CA LEU A 76 1.19 1.09 9.08
C LEU A 76 0.53 1.27 7.70
N ILE A 77 1.30 1.75 6.74
CA ILE A 77 0.87 1.75 5.34
C ILE A 77 1.23 0.39 4.73
N ALA A 78 0.25 -0.37 4.25
CA ALA A 78 0.45 -1.71 3.71
C ALA A 78 0.07 -1.74 2.23
N SER A 79 0.98 -2.21 1.36
CA SER A 79 0.75 -2.19 -0.09
C SER A 79 1.46 -3.34 -0.82
N GLY A 80 0.92 -3.70 -1.98
CA GLY A 80 1.61 -4.54 -2.96
C GLY A 80 2.73 -3.84 -3.70
N ARG A 81 2.80 -2.51 -3.65
CA ARG A 81 3.83 -1.71 -4.32
C ARG A 81 5.21 -1.97 -3.75
N ALA A 82 6.24 -1.85 -4.59
CA ALA A 82 7.62 -1.72 -4.13
C ALA A 82 7.83 -0.39 -3.37
N LEU A 83 8.90 -0.30 -2.60
CA LEU A 83 9.20 0.88 -1.78
C LEU A 83 9.25 2.17 -2.62
N GLU A 84 9.83 2.12 -3.82
CA GLU A 84 9.92 3.23 -4.76
C GLU A 84 8.54 3.77 -5.16
N GLY A 85 7.55 2.88 -5.26
CA GLY A 85 6.15 3.23 -5.53
C GLY A 85 5.38 3.69 -4.29
N VAL A 86 5.88 3.39 -3.09
CA VAL A 86 5.28 3.80 -1.81
C VAL A 86 5.78 5.17 -1.37
N ILE A 87 7.06 5.50 -1.55
CA ILE A 87 7.66 6.78 -1.13
C ILE A 87 6.85 7.99 -1.61
N PRO A 88 6.49 8.14 -2.91
CA PRO A 88 5.70 9.29 -3.35
C PRO A 88 4.32 9.38 -2.69
N VAL A 89 3.76 8.25 -2.27
CA VAL A 89 2.48 8.21 -1.55
C VAL A 89 2.66 8.70 -0.12
N LEU A 90 3.73 8.28 0.58
CA LEU A 90 4.06 8.76 1.92
C LEU A 90 4.25 10.29 1.91
N ASP A 91 4.95 10.81 0.91
CA ASP A 91 5.14 12.26 0.72
C ASP A 91 3.79 12.97 0.50
N ALA A 92 2.94 12.44 -0.38
CA ALA A 92 1.62 13.02 -0.65
C ALA A 92 0.67 12.96 0.56
N LEU A 93 0.87 12.00 1.47
CA LEU A 93 0.14 11.85 2.71
C LEU A 93 0.75 12.68 3.85
N GLU A 94 1.90 13.34 3.64
CA GLU A 94 2.69 13.99 4.69
C GLU A 94 2.98 13.02 5.85
N PHE A 95 3.19 11.74 5.52
CA PHE A 95 3.40 10.66 6.48
C PHE A 95 4.87 10.60 6.87
N THR A 96 5.23 11.23 7.98
CA THR A 96 6.61 11.41 8.42
C THR A 96 7.09 10.39 9.44
N ASP A 97 6.17 9.73 10.16
CA ASP A 97 6.53 8.79 11.23
C ASP A 97 5.55 7.61 11.29
N GLY A 98 6.11 6.40 11.32
CA GLY A 98 5.34 5.17 11.37
C GLY A 98 6.03 4.02 10.64
N TRP A 99 5.25 3.19 9.97
CA TRP A 99 5.71 1.99 9.29
C TRP A 99 5.13 1.88 7.88
N ALA A 100 5.86 1.26 6.98
CA ALA A 100 5.33 0.80 5.70
C ALA A 100 5.66 -0.68 5.49
N LEU A 101 4.72 -1.41 4.91
CA LEU A 101 4.87 -2.80 4.52
C LEU A 101 4.67 -2.88 3.01
N CYS A 102 5.75 -3.11 2.28
CA CYS A 102 5.82 -3.07 0.83
C CYS A 102 5.91 -4.49 0.25
N ASN A 103 5.79 -4.62 -1.08
CA ASN A 103 5.94 -5.89 -1.79
C ASN A 103 5.06 -7.02 -1.21
N ASN A 104 3.77 -6.73 -0.92
CA ASN A 104 2.84 -7.67 -0.29
C ASN A 104 3.37 -8.29 1.03
N GLY A 105 4.11 -7.52 1.81
CA GLY A 105 4.64 -7.95 3.10
C GLY A 105 6.08 -8.46 3.07
N ALA A 106 6.75 -8.43 1.91
CA ALA A 106 8.13 -8.88 1.81
C ALA A 106 9.15 -7.85 2.34
N THR A 107 8.79 -6.56 2.37
CA THR A 107 9.70 -5.49 2.80
C THR A 107 9.07 -4.65 3.89
N LEU A 108 9.63 -4.67 5.10
CA LEU A 108 9.22 -3.83 6.23
C LEU A 108 10.12 -2.59 6.30
N VAL A 109 9.49 -1.43 6.34
CA VAL A 109 10.16 -0.13 6.31
C VAL A 109 9.76 0.68 7.55
N ARG A 110 10.75 1.27 8.21
CA ARG A 110 10.55 2.31 9.21
C ARG A 110 10.54 3.67 8.53
N VAL A 111 9.52 4.47 8.81
CA VAL A 111 9.48 5.88 8.39
C VAL A 111 9.77 6.73 9.63
N SER A 112 10.78 7.60 9.55
CA SER A 112 11.14 8.50 10.64
C SER A 112 11.64 9.84 10.09
N GLY A 113 10.97 10.92 10.47
CA GLY A 113 11.23 12.27 9.94
C GLY A 113 11.15 12.34 8.41
N GLY A 114 10.25 11.56 7.80
CA GLY A 114 10.10 11.45 6.34
C GLY A 114 11.18 10.61 5.64
N THR A 115 12.11 10.01 6.39
CA THR A 115 13.12 9.11 5.83
C THR A 115 12.69 7.66 5.96
N CYS A 116 12.82 6.87 4.90
CA CYS A 116 12.52 5.45 4.87
C CYS A 116 13.79 4.62 5.11
N GLU A 117 13.70 3.67 6.04
CA GLU A 117 14.75 2.69 6.34
C GLU A 117 14.18 1.28 6.24
N ILE A 118 14.77 0.42 5.41
CA ILE A 118 14.40 -1.00 5.35
C ILE A 118 14.90 -1.70 6.61
N VAL A 119 13.96 -2.23 7.39
CA VAL A 119 14.24 -2.94 8.64
C VAL A 119 14.33 -4.44 8.43
N GLU A 120 13.48 -4.97 7.57
CA GLU A 120 13.45 -6.39 7.23
C GLU A 120 13.07 -6.55 5.76
N GLU A 121 13.77 -7.44 5.06
CA GLU A 121 13.43 -7.84 3.71
C GLU A 121 13.45 -9.37 3.61
N ARG A 122 12.39 -9.93 3.04
CA ARG A 122 12.25 -11.37 2.79
C ARG A 122 12.30 -11.63 1.30
N THR A 123 13.39 -12.24 0.87
CA THR A 123 13.63 -12.60 -0.52
C THR A 123 13.71 -14.11 -0.69
N PHE A 124 13.61 -14.58 -1.92
CA PHE A 124 13.86 -15.96 -2.30
C PHE A 124 14.68 -16.01 -3.59
N VAL A 125 15.28 -17.16 -3.90
CA VAL A 125 16.01 -17.35 -5.15
C VAL A 125 15.01 -17.70 -6.25
N PRO A 126 14.70 -16.79 -7.19
CA PRO A 126 13.59 -16.95 -8.12
C PRO A 126 13.91 -17.89 -9.31
N GLY A 127 15.18 -18.02 -9.71
CA GLY A 127 15.60 -18.66 -10.95
C GLY A 127 14.86 -19.95 -11.31
N PRO A 128 14.87 -21.01 -10.46
CA PRO A 128 14.20 -22.26 -10.78
C PRO A 128 12.68 -22.12 -11.00
N ILE A 129 12.03 -21.21 -10.27
CA ILE A 129 10.59 -20.95 -10.39
C ILE A 129 10.29 -20.22 -11.69
N LEU A 130 11.11 -19.22 -12.03
CA LEU A 130 10.97 -18.45 -13.26
C LEU A 130 11.14 -19.31 -14.50
N GLU A 131 12.12 -20.24 -14.51
CA GLU A 131 12.33 -21.20 -15.58
C GLU A 131 11.12 -22.12 -15.78
N GLU A 132 10.55 -22.64 -14.69
CA GLU A 132 9.36 -23.48 -14.74
C GLU A 132 8.16 -22.71 -15.30
N ILE A 133 7.92 -21.48 -14.83
CA ILE A 133 6.82 -20.65 -15.32
C ILE A 133 7.03 -20.29 -16.80
N ALA A 134 8.23 -19.89 -17.21
CA ALA A 134 8.52 -19.57 -18.60
C ALA A 134 8.31 -20.74 -19.54
N SER A 135 8.62 -21.96 -19.07
CA SER A 135 8.37 -23.20 -19.82
C SER A 135 6.88 -23.55 -19.92
N ALA A 136 6.14 -23.36 -18.82
CA ALA A 136 4.70 -23.69 -18.76
C ALA A 136 3.83 -22.65 -19.47
N VAL A 137 4.23 -21.37 -19.44
CA VAL A 137 3.49 -20.22 -20.00
C VAL A 137 4.45 -19.42 -20.90
N PRO A 138 4.64 -19.82 -22.15
CA PRO A 138 5.50 -19.09 -23.10
C PRO A 138 5.07 -17.63 -23.27
N GLY A 139 6.03 -16.72 -23.21
CA GLY A 139 5.78 -15.26 -23.31
C GLY A 139 5.48 -14.58 -21.97
N SER A 140 5.64 -15.28 -20.85
CA SER A 140 5.61 -14.66 -19.52
C SER A 140 6.69 -13.59 -19.39
N VAL A 141 6.33 -12.47 -18.77
CA VAL A 141 7.26 -11.38 -18.41
C VAL A 141 7.37 -11.34 -16.89
N PHE A 142 8.58 -11.18 -16.41
CA PHE A 142 8.88 -11.19 -14.99
C PHE A 142 9.44 -9.84 -14.55
N ALA A 143 9.08 -9.45 -13.33
CA ALA A 143 9.66 -8.32 -12.61
C ALA A 143 10.27 -8.81 -11.30
N SER A 144 11.48 -8.36 -11.02
CA SER A 144 12.14 -8.50 -9.73
C SER A 144 12.45 -7.10 -9.19
N MET A 145 12.23 -6.89 -7.91
CA MET A 145 12.31 -5.55 -7.29
C MET A 145 13.30 -5.56 -6.11
N PRO A 146 14.59 -5.87 -6.35
CA PRO A 146 15.61 -5.66 -5.32
C PRO A 146 15.82 -4.16 -5.15
N HIS A 147 15.61 -3.65 -3.93
CA HIS A 147 15.82 -2.22 -3.68
C HIS A 147 17.29 -1.79 -3.94
N PRO A 148 17.54 -0.69 -4.62
CA PRO A 148 16.59 0.28 -5.21
C PRO A 148 16.18 -0.06 -6.66
N ASP A 149 16.62 -1.16 -7.22
CA ASP A 149 16.47 -1.49 -8.63
C ASP A 149 15.14 -2.17 -8.95
N ILE A 150 14.64 -1.95 -10.15
CA ILE A 150 13.56 -2.73 -10.76
C ILE A 150 14.11 -3.42 -11.99
N LEU A 151 14.10 -4.74 -12.00
CA LEU A 151 14.63 -5.59 -13.06
C LEU A 151 13.48 -6.27 -13.81
N LEU A 152 13.45 -6.16 -15.12
CA LEU A 152 12.43 -6.75 -15.98
C LEU A 152 13.05 -7.72 -16.97
N SER A 153 12.42 -8.87 -17.20
CA SER A 153 12.85 -9.82 -18.25
C SER A 153 12.51 -9.34 -19.67
N ALA A 154 11.50 -8.47 -19.82
CA ALA A 154 11.10 -7.79 -21.05
C ALA A 154 10.25 -6.55 -20.69
N PRO A 155 9.95 -5.65 -21.66
CA PRO A 155 9.02 -4.55 -21.41
C PRO A 155 7.66 -5.07 -20.92
N PHE A 156 7.15 -4.48 -19.82
CA PHE A 156 5.84 -4.83 -19.29
C PHE A 156 4.73 -4.31 -20.22
N PRO A 157 3.72 -5.12 -20.53
CA PRO A 157 2.57 -4.63 -21.29
C PRO A 157 1.81 -3.59 -20.44
N ASN A 158 1.25 -2.59 -21.10
CA ASN A 158 0.39 -1.54 -20.50
C ASN A 158 1.08 -0.48 -19.64
N ASN A 159 2.39 -0.33 -19.71
CA ASN A 159 3.14 0.73 -19.00
C ASN A 159 2.90 0.78 -17.48
N GLU A 160 2.57 -0.34 -16.86
CA GLU A 160 2.27 -0.43 -15.42
C GLU A 160 3.46 -0.03 -14.52
N ILE A 161 4.66 0.06 -15.11
CA ILE A 161 5.91 0.47 -14.43
C ILE A 161 6.41 1.83 -15.01
N GLU A 162 5.54 2.56 -15.72
CA GLU A 162 5.90 3.89 -16.24
C GLU A 162 6.25 4.85 -15.11
N GLY A 163 7.38 5.53 -15.28
CA GLY A 163 7.88 6.52 -14.31
C GLY A 163 8.85 5.97 -13.27
N SER A 164 9.12 4.66 -13.26
CA SER A 164 10.16 4.06 -12.43
C SER A 164 11.42 3.83 -13.25
N ASP A 165 12.59 4.11 -12.69
CA ASP A 165 13.86 3.67 -13.28
C ASP A 165 13.91 2.15 -13.21
N HIS A 166 13.96 1.49 -14.37
CA HIS A 166 14.03 0.04 -14.47
C HIS A 166 15.06 -0.39 -15.52
N ARG A 167 15.60 -1.58 -15.36
CA ARG A 167 16.50 -2.22 -16.32
C ARG A 167 15.88 -3.49 -16.89
N ILE A 168 16.02 -3.67 -18.21
CA ILE A 168 15.72 -4.96 -18.83
C ILE A 168 16.99 -5.80 -18.74
N VAL A 169 16.84 -6.98 -18.16
CA VAL A 169 17.93 -7.93 -17.89
C VAL A 169 17.59 -9.31 -18.48
N SER A 170 18.60 -10.14 -18.71
CA SER A 170 18.37 -11.52 -19.09
C SER A 170 17.88 -12.34 -17.89
N MET A 171 17.21 -13.46 -18.16
CA MET A 171 16.75 -14.39 -17.10
C MET A 171 17.91 -15.05 -16.33
N GLU A 172 19.16 -14.91 -16.82
CA GLU A 172 20.38 -15.45 -16.22
C GLU A 172 21.09 -14.46 -15.29
N GLU A 173 20.73 -13.17 -15.34
CA GLU A 173 21.19 -12.11 -14.44
C GLU A 173 20.36 -12.05 -13.17
#